data_5a6422f3c28def664c66ec40efa19b0d
#
_entry.id   5a6422f3c28def664c66ec40efa19b0d
#
_cell.length_a   1.000
_cell.length_b   1.000
_cell.length_c   1.000
_cell.angle_alpha   90.00
_cell.angle_beta   90.00
_cell.angle_gamma   90.00
#
_symmetry.space_group_name_H-M   'P 1'
#
loop_
_entity.id
_entity.type
_entity.pdbx_description
1 polymer ?
#
loop_
_entity_poly.entity_id
_entity_poly.type
_entity_poly.pdbx_seq_one_letter_code
_entity_poly.pdbx_strand_id
1 'polypeptide(L)'
;DGYAGVFRVDDNNIRMTLHVGFSKDGINWELDPETIKFDCDIPEVGEWVYGYDPRVCKIGDRYFVTWCNGYHGPTIGIAWTTDFKTFHQIENAFLPYNRNGVLFPRKINGNYAMLSRPSDTGHTPFGDIFYSESPDMEFWGRHRFVMGPSDFNDSAWQCCKTGAGPVPIARTWPVLTRRRRNCGRSWNSSAT
;
A
#
# COMPACT_ATOMS: atom_id res chain seq x y z
N ASP A 1 4.79 12.84 22.35
CA ASP A 1 3.54 13.01 21.59
C ASP A 1 3.90 13.60 20.23
N GLY A 2 3.35 13.04 19.16
CA GLY A 2 3.61 13.44 17.79
C GLY A 2 3.14 12.37 16.80
N TYR A 3 3.58 12.52 15.57
CA TYR A 3 3.23 11.64 14.46
C TYR A 3 4.51 10.98 13.92
N ALA A 4 4.38 9.75 13.49
CA ALA A 4 5.42 9.03 12.75
C ALA A 4 4.82 8.45 11.47
N GLY A 5 5.62 8.36 10.43
CA GLY A 5 5.20 7.85 9.14
C GLY A 5 6.34 7.24 8.34
N VAL A 6 5.97 6.53 7.30
CA VAL A 6 6.92 5.98 6.31
C VAL A 6 6.64 6.64 4.97
N PHE A 7 7.69 7.11 4.33
CA PHE A 7 7.65 7.93 3.13
C PHE A 7 8.47 7.28 2.01
N ARG A 8 7.96 7.38 0.80
CA ARG A 8 8.73 7.10 -0.40
C ARG A 8 9.60 8.30 -0.73
N VAL A 9 10.86 8.05 -1.01
CA VAL A 9 11.80 9.04 -1.54
C VAL A 9 12.35 8.51 -2.86
N ASP A 10 12.28 9.33 -3.89
CA ASP A 10 12.84 9.02 -5.20
C ASP A 10 14.07 9.93 -5.43
N ASP A 11 15.21 9.34 -5.74
CA ASP A 11 16.38 10.09 -6.14
C ASP A 11 16.34 10.48 -7.64
N ASN A 12 17.33 11.25 -8.08
CA ASN A 12 17.44 11.69 -9.46
C ASN A 12 17.65 10.55 -10.48
N ASN A 13 17.97 9.34 -9.99
CA ASN A 13 18.13 8.14 -10.81
C ASN A 13 16.89 7.26 -10.78
N ILE A 14 15.76 7.78 -10.25
CA ILE A 14 14.49 7.05 -10.10
C ILE A 14 14.65 5.84 -9.17
N ARG A 15 15.60 5.89 -8.24
CA ARG A 15 15.72 4.88 -7.20
C ARG A 15 14.68 5.19 -6.12
N MET A 16 13.78 4.25 -5.91
CA MET A 16 12.69 4.37 -4.93
C MET A 16 13.10 3.72 -3.62
N THR A 17 13.12 4.50 -2.56
CA THR A 17 13.50 4.08 -1.21
C THR A 17 12.45 4.46 -0.17
N LEU A 18 12.51 3.84 0.99
CA LEU A 18 11.60 4.09 2.10
C LEU A 18 12.34 4.74 3.26
N HIS A 19 11.78 5.81 3.79
CA HIS A 19 12.33 6.59 4.88
C HIS A 19 11.29 6.78 5.98
N VAL A 20 11.77 6.92 7.22
CA VAL A 20 10.93 7.32 8.35
C VAL A 20 10.84 8.84 8.40
N GLY A 21 9.73 9.36 8.83
CA GLY A 21 9.58 10.76 9.16
C GLY A 21 8.79 10.96 10.45
N PHE A 22 9.10 12.06 11.12
CA PHE A 22 8.45 12.45 12.35
C PHE A 22 7.87 13.85 12.24
N SER A 23 6.77 14.09 12.93
CA SER A 23 6.14 15.41 12.99
C SER A 23 5.52 15.65 14.37
N LYS A 24 5.55 16.90 14.81
CA LYS A 24 4.85 17.32 16.04
C LYS A 24 3.40 17.70 15.78
N ASP A 25 3.11 18.18 14.58
CA ASP A 25 1.83 18.79 14.19
C ASP A 25 1.08 18.04 13.08
N GLY A 26 1.75 17.03 12.44
CA GLY A 26 1.21 16.28 11.31
C GLY A 26 1.27 17.04 9.98
N ILE A 27 1.85 18.22 9.96
CA ILE A 27 1.98 19.11 8.78
C ILE A 27 3.45 19.24 8.40
N ASN A 28 4.29 19.61 9.37
CA ASN A 28 5.72 19.78 9.16
C ASN A 28 6.42 18.47 9.53
N TRP A 29 7.11 17.85 8.56
CA TRP A 29 7.75 16.56 8.72
C TRP A 29 9.25 16.67 8.58
N GLU A 30 9.95 16.03 9.49
CA GLU A 30 11.39 15.80 9.43
C GLU A 30 11.61 14.36 8.97
N LEU A 31 12.19 14.17 7.78
CA LEU A 31 12.51 12.85 7.25
C LEU A 31 13.92 12.44 7.68
N ASP A 32 14.06 11.20 8.10
CA ASP A 32 15.36 10.59 8.31
C ASP A 32 16.08 10.51 6.94
N PRO A 33 17.28 11.04 6.79
CA PRO A 33 18.04 10.94 5.55
C PRO A 33 18.45 9.51 5.21
N GLU A 34 18.52 8.61 6.20
CA GLU A 34 18.84 7.22 5.99
C GLU A 34 17.61 6.41 5.57
N THR A 35 17.81 5.48 4.64
CA THR A 35 16.78 4.54 4.25
C THR A 35 16.47 3.56 5.39
N ILE A 36 15.23 3.15 5.50
CA ILE A 36 14.84 2.10 6.46
C ILE A 36 15.65 0.84 6.16
N LYS A 37 16.33 0.36 7.18
CA LYS A 37 16.98 -0.95 7.18
C LYS A 37 16.00 -1.95 7.80
N PHE A 38 15.56 -2.89 7.00
CA PHE A 38 14.68 -3.94 7.46
C PHE A 38 15.52 -5.11 8.00
N ASP A 39 15.24 -5.49 9.23
CA ASP A 39 15.74 -6.71 9.83
C ASP A 39 14.89 -7.88 9.29
N CYS A 40 15.51 -8.82 8.60
CA CYS A 40 14.83 -9.92 7.91
C CYS A 40 15.60 -11.22 8.12
N ASP A 41 14.97 -12.18 8.78
CA ASP A 41 15.53 -13.51 9.03
C ASP A 41 15.50 -14.40 7.77
N ILE A 42 14.84 -13.96 6.70
CA ILE A 42 14.69 -14.68 5.45
C ILE A 42 15.50 -13.93 4.37
N PRO A 43 16.76 -14.35 4.10
CA PRO A 43 17.67 -13.59 3.23
C PRO A 43 17.08 -13.36 1.83
N GLU A 44 16.40 -14.33 1.28
CA GLU A 44 15.78 -14.25 -0.05
C GLU A 44 14.71 -13.17 -0.13
N VAL A 45 13.87 -13.03 0.91
CA VAL A 45 12.82 -12.03 0.98
C VAL A 45 13.36 -10.63 1.28
N GLY A 46 14.45 -10.56 2.03
CA GLY A 46 15.12 -9.31 2.38
C GLY A 46 15.83 -8.63 1.20
N GLU A 47 16.10 -9.35 0.11
CA GLU A 47 16.73 -8.83 -1.10
C GLU A 47 15.68 -8.35 -2.11
N TRP A 48 15.49 -7.03 -2.19
CA TRP A 48 14.57 -6.42 -3.16
C TRP A 48 15.16 -5.16 -3.78
N VAL A 49 14.72 -4.82 -4.99
CA VAL A 49 15.36 -3.79 -5.84
C VAL A 49 14.85 -2.39 -5.57
N TYR A 50 13.56 -2.26 -5.21
CA TYR A 50 12.89 -0.97 -5.00
C TYR A 50 11.75 -1.09 -4.01
N GLY A 51 11.43 0.02 -3.32
CA GLY A 51 10.27 0.11 -2.44
C GLY A 51 9.48 1.39 -2.70
N TYR A 52 8.16 1.26 -2.93
CA TYR A 52 7.29 2.42 -3.14
C TYR A 52 5.88 2.21 -2.58
N ASP A 53 5.11 3.28 -2.51
CA ASP A 53 3.74 3.32 -2.00
C ASP A 53 3.59 2.69 -0.61
N PRO A 54 4.39 3.10 0.40
CA PRO A 54 4.26 2.57 1.75
C PRO A 54 2.93 2.96 2.39
N ARG A 55 2.42 2.08 3.24
CA ARG A 55 1.22 2.30 4.04
C ARG A 55 1.45 1.79 5.45
N VAL A 56 1.09 2.60 6.42
CA VAL A 56 1.21 2.25 7.84
C VAL A 56 -0.17 1.96 8.42
N CYS A 57 -0.29 0.85 9.13
CA CYS A 57 -1.52 0.42 9.76
C CYS A 57 -1.25 -0.09 11.18
N LYS A 58 -1.87 0.51 12.19
CA LYS A 58 -1.74 0.03 13.57
C LYS A 58 -2.73 -1.10 13.82
N ILE A 59 -2.23 -2.25 14.28
CA ILE A 59 -3.04 -3.40 14.69
C ILE A 59 -2.51 -3.90 16.05
N GLY A 60 -3.31 -3.79 17.08
CA GLY A 60 -2.86 -4.08 18.44
C GLY A 60 -1.77 -3.10 18.90
N ASP A 61 -0.66 -3.64 19.36
CA ASP A 61 0.52 -2.90 19.84
C ASP A 61 1.56 -2.61 18.75
N ARG A 62 1.37 -3.14 17.54
CA ARG A 62 2.33 -3.01 16.43
C ARG A 62 1.82 -2.08 15.33
N TYR A 63 2.77 -1.43 14.67
CA TYR A 63 2.55 -0.73 13.42
C TYR A 63 3.07 -1.61 12.30
N PHE A 64 2.18 -2.02 11.40
CA PHE A 64 2.54 -2.76 10.20
C PHE A 64 2.74 -1.79 9.05
N VAL A 65 3.81 -2.00 8.30
CA VAL A 65 4.11 -1.27 7.08
C VAL A 65 3.97 -2.24 5.92
N THR A 66 3.15 -1.88 4.94
CA THR A 66 3.09 -2.58 3.65
C THR A 66 3.62 -1.67 2.57
N TRP A 67 4.35 -2.22 1.62
CA TRP A 67 4.84 -1.47 0.46
C TRP A 67 4.86 -2.36 -0.77
N CYS A 68 4.94 -1.75 -1.94
CA CYS A 68 5.25 -2.48 -3.15
C CYS A 68 6.76 -2.62 -3.27
N ASN A 69 7.26 -3.84 -3.26
CA ASN A 69 8.68 -4.13 -3.43
C ASN A 69 8.97 -4.83 -4.77
N GLY A 70 10.22 -4.76 -5.19
CA GLY A 70 10.70 -5.38 -6.41
C GLY A 70 11.40 -6.71 -6.14
N TYR A 71 10.64 -7.77 -5.89
CA TYR A 71 11.13 -9.13 -5.70
C TYR A 71 10.61 -10.02 -6.84
N HIS A 72 11.46 -10.33 -7.84
CA HIS A 72 11.08 -11.05 -9.07
C HIS A 72 9.87 -10.43 -9.81
N GLY A 73 9.65 -9.14 -9.63
CA GLY A 73 8.49 -8.37 -10.06
C GLY A 73 7.85 -7.64 -8.87
N PRO A 74 6.86 -6.81 -9.11
CA PRO A 74 6.21 -6.07 -8.02
C PRO A 74 5.40 -7.02 -7.13
N THR A 75 5.69 -7.02 -5.84
CA THR A 75 4.92 -7.73 -4.82
C THR A 75 4.65 -6.85 -3.61
N ILE A 76 4.03 -7.38 -2.58
CA ILE A 76 3.71 -6.66 -1.35
C ILE A 76 4.61 -7.16 -0.24
N GLY A 77 5.57 -6.31 0.14
CA GLY A 77 6.37 -6.51 1.34
C GLY A 77 5.58 -6.12 2.59
N ILE A 78 5.86 -6.80 3.68
CA ILE A 78 5.29 -6.51 5.00
C ILE A 78 6.42 -6.44 6.03
N ALA A 79 6.36 -5.43 6.88
CA ALA A 79 7.18 -5.33 8.08
C ALA A 79 6.34 -4.81 9.25
N TRP A 80 6.83 -5.00 10.45
CA TRP A 80 6.22 -4.39 11.63
C TRP A 80 7.28 -3.65 12.46
N THR A 81 6.81 -2.68 13.22
CA THR A 81 7.61 -1.90 14.17
C THR A 81 6.75 -1.50 15.36
N THR A 82 7.41 -1.20 16.48
CA THR A 82 6.76 -0.61 17.66
C THR A 82 7.24 0.81 17.94
N ASP A 83 8.35 1.22 17.35
CA ASP A 83 9.08 2.44 17.69
C ASP A 83 9.49 3.32 16.50
N PHE A 84 9.22 2.86 15.26
CA PHE A 84 9.67 3.48 14.02
C PHE A 84 11.20 3.63 13.90
N LYS A 85 11.96 2.80 14.62
CA LYS A 85 13.43 2.74 14.55
C LYS A 85 13.90 1.39 14.06
N THR A 86 13.30 0.32 14.58
CA THR A 86 13.58 -1.05 14.17
C THR A 86 12.38 -1.59 13.42
N PHE A 87 12.62 -2.12 12.23
CA PHE A 87 11.59 -2.69 11.36
C PHE A 87 11.91 -4.15 11.08
N HIS A 88 11.01 -5.03 11.44
CA HIS A 88 11.12 -6.47 11.22
C HIS A 88 10.32 -6.86 10.00
N GLN A 89 11.03 -7.19 8.92
CA GLN A 89 10.39 -7.67 7.69
C GLN A 89 10.04 -9.14 7.87
N ILE A 90 8.85 -9.48 7.42
CA ILE A 90 8.33 -10.84 7.35
C ILE A 90 8.16 -11.26 5.89
N GLU A 91 7.51 -12.39 5.64
CA GLU A 91 7.25 -12.90 4.31
C GLU A 91 6.53 -11.87 3.41
N ASN A 92 6.78 -11.96 2.10
CA ASN A 92 5.98 -11.24 1.13
C ASN A 92 4.55 -11.78 1.15
N ALA A 93 3.56 -10.90 1.17
CA ALA A 93 2.17 -11.31 1.28
C ALA A 93 1.68 -12.17 0.09
N PHE A 94 2.21 -11.91 -1.09
CA PHE A 94 1.75 -12.54 -2.33
C PHE A 94 2.90 -12.80 -3.28
N LEU A 95 2.65 -13.66 -4.25
CA LEU A 95 3.52 -13.85 -5.42
C LEU A 95 3.67 -12.53 -6.20
N PRO A 96 4.73 -12.39 -7.01
CA PRO A 96 4.90 -11.25 -7.89
C PRO A 96 3.66 -10.93 -8.73
N TYR A 97 3.57 -9.67 -9.14
CA TYR A 97 2.43 -9.06 -9.85
C TYR A 97 1.18 -8.84 -9.01
N ASN A 98 1.36 -8.66 -7.70
CA ASN A 98 0.35 -8.11 -6.80
C ASN A 98 0.86 -6.83 -6.14
N ARG A 99 0.02 -5.81 -6.01
CA ARG A 99 0.41 -4.46 -5.56
C ARG A 99 -0.62 -3.86 -4.62
N ASN A 100 -0.23 -2.71 -4.07
CA ASN A 100 -1.12 -1.83 -3.33
C ASN A 100 -1.82 -2.50 -2.14
N GLY A 101 -1.05 -3.28 -1.36
CA GLY A 101 -1.55 -3.92 -0.16
C GLY A 101 -2.00 -2.91 0.90
N VAL A 102 -3.24 -3.02 1.35
CA VAL A 102 -3.81 -2.20 2.42
C VAL A 102 -4.39 -3.08 3.49
N LEU A 103 -3.77 -3.09 4.65
CA LEU A 103 -4.23 -3.82 5.82
C LEU A 103 -5.45 -3.15 6.45
N PHE A 104 -6.36 -3.96 6.96
CA PHE A 104 -7.41 -3.48 7.85
C PHE A 104 -6.82 -3.22 9.25
N PRO A 105 -7.21 -2.13 9.93
CA PRO A 105 -6.66 -1.76 11.23
C PRO A 105 -7.16 -2.64 12.39
N ARG A 106 -7.72 -3.79 12.07
CA ARG A 106 -8.21 -4.80 13.03
C ARG A 106 -8.32 -6.16 12.36
N LYS A 107 -8.31 -7.19 13.16
CA LYS A 107 -8.69 -8.54 12.70
C LYS A 107 -10.19 -8.60 12.36
N ILE A 108 -10.51 -9.32 11.31
CA ILE A 108 -11.88 -9.61 10.86
C ILE A 108 -12.10 -11.11 11.05
N ASN A 109 -13.07 -11.49 11.87
CA ASN A 109 -13.33 -12.88 12.22
C ASN A 109 -12.09 -13.65 12.73
N GLY A 110 -11.23 -12.95 13.48
CA GLY A 110 -10.00 -13.52 14.03
C GLY A 110 -8.79 -13.50 13.11
N ASN A 111 -8.95 -13.17 11.82
CA ASN A 111 -7.87 -13.11 10.84
C ASN A 111 -7.46 -11.67 10.54
N TYR A 112 -6.20 -11.49 10.18
CA TYR A 112 -5.76 -10.28 9.48
C TYR A 112 -6.41 -10.23 8.10
N ALA A 113 -6.66 -9.04 7.60
CA ALA A 113 -7.30 -8.84 6.32
C ALA A 113 -6.58 -7.76 5.52
N MET A 114 -6.52 -7.95 4.21
CA MET A 114 -5.85 -7.03 3.30
C MET A 114 -6.66 -6.88 2.01
N LEU A 115 -6.69 -5.66 1.50
CA LEU A 115 -7.05 -5.40 0.12
C LEU A 115 -5.77 -5.32 -0.71
N SER A 116 -5.79 -5.93 -1.88
CA SER A 116 -4.67 -5.90 -2.83
C SER A 116 -5.16 -5.77 -4.25
N ARG A 117 -4.25 -5.48 -5.15
CA ARG A 117 -4.54 -5.33 -6.58
C ARG A 117 -3.57 -6.17 -7.40
N PRO A 118 -3.96 -7.39 -7.78
CA PRO A 118 -3.23 -8.13 -8.79
C PRO A 118 -3.16 -7.31 -10.09
N SER A 119 -2.01 -7.35 -10.74
CA SER A 119 -1.75 -6.64 -11.98
C SER A 119 -0.83 -7.47 -12.85
N ASP A 120 -0.76 -7.16 -14.13
CA ASP A 120 0.16 -7.83 -15.05
C ASP A 120 1.61 -7.35 -14.88
N THR A 121 2.48 -7.85 -15.76
CA THR A 121 3.90 -7.49 -15.83
C THR A 121 4.13 -6.04 -16.25
N GLY A 122 3.14 -5.44 -16.89
CA GLY A 122 3.23 -4.13 -17.46
C GLY A 122 2.99 -3.01 -16.46
N HIS A 123 2.95 -1.82 -17.00
CA HIS A 123 2.56 -0.64 -16.27
C HIS A 123 1.03 -0.45 -16.29
N THR A 124 0.30 -1.56 -16.33
CA THR A 124 -1.17 -1.51 -16.35
C THR A 124 -1.65 -0.82 -15.07
N PRO A 125 -2.18 0.38 -15.18
CA PRO A 125 -2.69 1.11 -14.02
C PRO A 125 -3.99 0.53 -13.50
N PHE A 126 -4.54 -0.46 -14.20
CA PHE A 126 -5.82 -1.07 -13.94
C PHE A 126 -5.64 -2.43 -13.27
N GLY A 127 -6.60 -2.80 -12.49
CA GLY A 127 -6.67 -4.10 -11.86
C GLY A 127 -7.83 -4.15 -10.90
N ASP A 128 -8.33 -5.34 -10.71
CA ASP A 128 -9.39 -5.59 -9.75
C ASP A 128 -8.83 -5.54 -8.32
N ILE A 129 -9.67 -5.12 -7.40
CA ILE A 129 -9.36 -5.17 -5.97
C ILE A 129 -9.85 -6.50 -5.41
N PHE A 130 -8.95 -7.18 -4.74
CA PHE A 130 -9.21 -8.42 -4.02
C PHE A 130 -9.06 -8.23 -2.53
N TYR A 131 -9.90 -8.94 -1.78
CA TYR A 131 -9.81 -9.13 -0.34
C TYR A 131 -9.13 -10.47 -0.07
N SER A 132 -8.23 -10.49 0.91
CA SER A 132 -7.53 -11.69 1.35
C SER A 132 -7.44 -11.71 2.87
N GLU A 133 -7.35 -12.91 3.44
CA GLU A 133 -7.21 -13.14 4.87
C GLU A 133 -5.93 -13.90 5.19
N SER A 134 -5.39 -13.65 6.39
CA SER A 134 -4.26 -14.36 6.94
C SER A 134 -4.45 -14.59 8.46
N PRO A 135 -4.12 -15.75 9.00
CA PRO A 135 -4.11 -15.98 10.44
C PRO A 135 -2.93 -15.31 11.14
N ASP A 136 -1.81 -15.10 10.45
CA ASP A 136 -0.50 -14.80 11.01
C ASP A 136 0.30 -13.68 10.30
N MET A 137 -0.20 -13.12 9.20
CA MET A 137 0.46 -12.16 8.30
C MET A 137 1.42 -12.78 7.27
N GLU A 138 1.70 -14.07 7.36
CA GLU A 138 2.60 -14.80 6.44
C GLU A 138 1.81 -15.58 5.40
N PHE A 139 0.84 -16.37 5.85
CA PHE A 139 0.02 -17.21 4.97
C PHE A 139 -1.27 -16.49 4.56
N TRP A 140 -1.34 -16.02 3.31
CA TRP A 140 -2.50 -15.30 2.77
C TRP A 140 -3.36 -16.19 1.88
N GLY A 141 -4.68 -16.14 2.11
CA GLY A 141 -5.63 -16.95 1.36
C GLY A 141 -7.02 -16.32 1.30
N ARG A 142 -8.02 -17.13 0.93
CA ARG A 142 -9.43 -16.71 0.80
C ARG A 142 -9.59 -15.49 -0.11
N HIS A 143 -8.87 -15.46 -1.23
CA HIS A 143 -8.92 -14.35 -2.18
C HIS A 143 -10.33 -14.20 -2.74
N ARG A 144 -10.93 -13.01 -2.59
CA ARG A 144 -12.28 -12.70 -3.03
C ARG A 144 -12.27 -11.38 -3.78
N PHE A 145 -12.90 -11.38 -4.93
CA PHE A 145 -13.15 -10.17 -5.70
C PHE A 145 -14.01 -9.19 -4.88
N VAL A 146 -13.63 -7.91 -4.91
CA VAL A 146 -14.33 -6.82 -4.22
C VAL A 146 -14.91 -5.85 -5.22
N MET A 147 -14.11 -5.35 -6.15
CA MET A 147 -14.52 -4.40 -7.17
C MET A 147 -13.52 -4.36 -8.33
N GLY A 148 -13.99 -4.00 -9.48
CA GLY A 148 -13.19 -3.78 -10.69
C GLY A 148 -13.42 -2.41 -11.33
N PRO A 149 -12.63 -2.07 -12.36
CA PRO A 149 -12.79 -0.81 -13.10
C PRO A 149 -14.17 -0.62 -13.72
N SER A 150 -14.82 -1.71 -14.11
CA SER A 150 -16.17 -1.72 -14.71
C SER A 150 -17.30 -1.39 -13.73
N ASP A 151 -17.05 -1.49 -12.42
CA ASP A 151 -18.05 -1.17 -11.39
C ASP A 151 -18.25 0.34 -11.21
N PHE A 152 -17.42 1.14 -11.87
CA PHE A 152 -17.51 2.60 -11.86
C PHE A 152 -17.96 3.09 -13.23
N ASN A 153 -19.22 3.54 -13.32
CA ASN A 153 -19.80 4.06 -14.54
C ASN A 153 -18.87 5.04 -15.28
N ASP A 154 -18.72 4.85 -16.58
CA ASP A 154 -18.23 5.75 -17.62
C ASP A 154 -16.75 6.14 -17.69
N SER A 155 -15.86 5.57 -16.96
CA SER A 155 -14.44 5.77 -17.22
C SER A 155 -13.62 4.53 -16.94
N ALA A 156 -13.55 3.70 -17.94
CA ALA A 156 -12.76 2.45 -17.97
C ALA A 156 -11.28 2.59 -17.56
N TRP A 157 -10.81 3.78 -17.33
CA TRP A 157 -9.44 4.06 -16.93
C TRP A 157 -9.30 4.70 -15.55
N GLN A 158 -10.32 4.59 -14.74
CA GLN A 158 -10.14 4.83 -13.30
C GLN A 158 -9.58 3.58 -12.67
N CYS A 159 -8.27 3.62 -12.49
CA CYS A 159 -7.62 2.54 -11.79
C CYS A 159 -8.25 2.29 -10.43
N CYS A 160 -8.62 1.07 -10.18
CA CYS A 160 -8.83 0.60 -8.85
C CYS A 160 -7.47 0.63 -8.15
N LYS A 161 -7.26 1.61 -7.29
CA LYS A 161 -6.14 1.65 -6.35
C LYS A 161 -6.70 1.61 -4.96
N THR A 162 -6.17 0.71 -4.16
CA THR A 162 -6.40 0.75 -2.73
C THR A 162 -5.75 2.00 -2.18
N GLY A 163 -6.53 2.84 -1.52
CA GLY A 163 -6.05 4.05 -0.86
C GLY A 163 -5.39 3.77 0.49
N ALA A 164 -5.33 4.79 1.35
CA ALA A 164 -4.97 4.61 2.74
C ALA A 164 -5.94 3.65 3.42
N GLY A 165 -5.44 2.87 4.36
CA GLY A 165 -6.27 1.94 5.12
C GLY A 165 -7.49 2.63 5.75
N PRO A 166 -8.59 1.91 5.93
CA PRO A 166 -9.78 2.49 6.51
C PRO A 166 -9.49 2.98 7.94
N VAL A 167 -9.62 4.27 8.15
CA VAL A 167 -9.61 4.86 9.49
C VAL A 167 -10.97 4.54 10.12
N PRO A 168 -11.05 3.90 11.27
CA PRO A 168 -12.32 3.69 11.93
C PRO A 168 -12.86 5.03 12.44
N ILE A 169 -13.75 5.63 11.67
CA ILE A 169 -14.58 6.73 12.16
C ILE A 169 -15.80 6.09 12.82
N ALA A 170 -15.98 6.36 14.09
CA ALA A 170 -17.08 5.80 14.85
C ALA A 170 -18.43 6.03 14.14
N ARG A 171 -19.07 4.94 13.75
CA ARG A 171 -20.47 4.77 13.36
C ARG A 171 -20.93 4.99 11.93
N THR A 172 -20.16 5.53 11.00
CA THR A 172 -20.55 5.49 9.57
C THR A 172 -19.33 5.42 8.70
N TRP A 173 -19.27 4.45 7.83
CA TRP A 173 -18.27 4.33 6.79
C TRP A 173 -18.70 5.18 5.58
N PRO A 174 -18.20 6.39 5.37
CA PRO A 174 -18.10 6.84 4.01
C PRO A 174 -16.87 6.15 3.43
N VAL A 175 -17.07 5.30 2.44
CA VAL A 175 -16.01 5.03 1.48
C VAL A 175 -15.57 6.38 0.97
N LEU A 176 -14.39 6.84 1.37
CA LEU A 176 -13.80 8.04 0.82
C LEU A 176 -13.41 7.74 -0.61
N THR A 177 -14.41 7.67 -1.47
CA THR A 177 -14.22 7.89 -2.89
C THR A 177 -13.77 9.33 -3.03
N ARG A 178 -12.53 9.52 -3.39
CA ARG A 178 -11.99 10.85 -3.72
C ARG A 178 -12.90 11.44 -4.79
N ARG A 179 -13.77 12.38 -4.42
CA ARG A 179 -14.55 13.14 -5.40
C ARG A 179 -13.59 13.74 -6.41
N ARG A 180 -13.80 13.42 -7.66
CA ARG A 180 -13.09 13.99 -8.80
C ARG A 180 -13.06 15.51 -8.70
N ARG A 181 -11.91 16.11 -8.84
CA ARG A 181 -11.82 17.40 -9.50
C ARG A 181 -11.94 17.12 -11.00
N ASN A 182 -12.99 17.63 -11.60
CA ASN A 182 -13.16 17.65 -13.05
C ASN A 182 -11.89 18.23 -13.70
N CYS A 183 -11.10 17.39 -14.33
CA CYS A 183 -10.11 17.84 -15.27
C CYS A 183 -10.80 17.91 -16.62
N GLY A 184 -11.53 19.01 -16.84
CA GLY A 184 -12.11 19.34 -18.13
C GLY A 184 -11.00 19.61 -19.13
N ARG A 185 -10.70 18.66 -20.00
CA ARG A 185 -10.14 18.94 -21.32
C ARG A 185 -11.06 18.27 -22.33
N SER A 186 -11.90 19.10 -22.93
CA SER A 186 -12.59 18.78 -24.16
C SER A 186 -11.53 18.64 -25.27
N TRP A 187 -11.43 17.48 -25.85
CA TRP A 187 -10.79 17.30 -27.14
C TRP A 187 -11.87 17.51 -28.20
N ASN A 188 -11.89 18.70 -28.79
CA ASN A 188 -12.60 18.93 -30.05
C ASN A 188 -11.79 18.24 -31.16
N SER A 189 -12.29 17.15 -31.70
CA SER A 189 -11.90 16.63 -32.99
C SER A 189 -12.74 17.35 -34.05
N SER A 190 -12.17 18.35 -34.68
CA SER A 190 -12.64 18.81 -35.98
C SER A 190 -11.79 18.14 -37.04
N ALA A 191 -12.39 17.14 -37.69
CA ALA A 191 -11.91 16.60 -38.94
C ALA A 191 -12.39 17.50 -40.10
N THR A 192 -11.49 17.86 -40.93
CA THR A 192 -11.69 18.04 -42.38
C THR A 192 -10.65 17.24 -43.09
#